data_33f0ae3c6e4a942250e1502d6b583bcb
#
_entry.id   33f0ae3c6e4a942250e1502d6b583bcb
#
_cell.length_a   1.000
_cell.length_b   1.000
_cell.length_c   1.000
_cell.angle_alpha   90.00
_cell.angle_beta   90.00
_cell.angle_gamma   90.00
#
_symmetry.space_group_name_H-M   'P 1'
#
loop_
_entity.id
_entity.type
_entity.pdbx_description
1 polymer ?
#
loop_
_entity_poly.entity_id
_entity_poly.type
_entity_poly.pdbx_seq_one_letter_code
_entity_poly.pdbx_strand_id
1 'polypeptide(L)'
;CSSLYASSKPYRGTQVSILTIKRERHYFNSLCEFFQKSSHQENSLLDREKDFWIKQLKMWMIQNGRALTKHKVTNIQTESVEKAALIRYFESLLEFTLDRSETNELAKDIWHLERLPLILRTNPIVNHKTLNFRGIRQPDIREEVKKAIYHHLKTEALGSIKRELSAMNKFSKYLDEKHSKISTCEEIDREIIEQFLINIKVESNGGNGIRDDLLKLRNVLETIGKIYDFPHLTKLF
;
A
#
# COMPACT_ATOMS: atom_id res chain seq x y z
N CYS A 1 12.39 20.90 13.82
CA CYS A 1 11.08 21.20 13.19
C CYS A 1 11.17 21.36 11.66
N SER A 2 12.19 22.07 11.12
CA SER A 2 12.35 22.30 9.67
C SER A 2 12.58 21.01 8.88
N SER A 3 13.28 20.01 9.44
CA SER A 3 13.57 18.72 8.78
C SER A 3 12.34 17.84 8.64
N LEU A 4 11.41 17.85 9.60
CA LEU A 4 10.14 17.12 9.54
C LEU A 4 9.22 17.69 8.47
N TYR A 5 9.20 19.01 8.30
CA TYR A 5 8.39 19.67 7.27
C TYR A 5 8.88 19.33 5.85
N ALA A 6 10.19 19.33 5.63
CA ALA A 6 10.79 19.01 4.34
C ALA A 6 10.63 17.52 3.97
N SER A 7 10.61 16.63 4.97
CA SER A 7 10.53 15.17 4.75
C SER A 7 9.11 14.62 4.71
N SER A 8 8.09 15.40 5.10
CA SER A 8 6.68 14.97 5.07
C SER A 8 6.08 14.87 3.67
N LYS A 9 6.78 15.36 2.64
CA LYS A 9 6.39 15.19 1.24
C LYS A 9 7.42 14.38 0.49
N PRO A 10 7.01 13.29 -0.16
CA PRO A 10 7.90 12.59 -1.08
C PRO A 10 8.37 13.60 -2.13
N TYR A 11 9.68 13.61 -2.36
CA TYR A 11 10.34 14.45 -3.34
C TYR A 11 9.78 14.11 -4.72
N ARG A 12 8.69 14.77 -5.10
CA ARG A 12 8.28 14.86 -6.49
C ARG A 12 9.03 16.05 -7.04
N GLY A 13 9.64 15.93 -8.20
CA GLY A 13 10.20 17.06 -8.94
C GLY A 13 9.16 18.11 -9.36
N THR A 14 8.01 18.15 -8.70
CA THR A 14 6.96 19.15 -8.82
C THR A 14 7.16 20.20 -7.76
N GLN A 15 7.39 21.41 -8.19
CA GLN A 15 7.43 22.60 -7.31
C GLN A 15 6.13 22.65 -6.48
N VAL A 16 6.28 22.59 -5.16
CA VAL A 16 5.13 22.79 -4.26
C VAL A 16 4.70 24.25 -4.35
N SER A 17 3.41 24.50 -4.63
CA SER A 17 2.93 25.87 -4.75
C SER A 17 3.11 26.65 -3.43
N ILE A 18 3.43 27.94 -3.53
CA ILE A 18 3.56 28.85 -2.36
C ILE A 18 2.29 28.83 -1.50
N LEU A 19 1.11 28.72 -2.12
CA LEU A 19 -0.17 28.62 -1.41
C LEU A 19 -0.27 27.34 -0.57
N THR A 20 0.24 26.22 -1.09
CA THR A 20 0.29 24.96 -0.33
C THR A 20 1.22 25.09 0.86
N ILE A 21 2.40 25.68 0.68
CA ILE A 21 3.38 25.90 1.76
C ILE A 21 2.77 26.80 2.86
N LYS A 22 2.12 27.90 2.47
CA LYS A 22 1.46 28.81 3.44
C LYS A 22 0.37 28.12 4.24
N ARG A 23 -0.47 27.32 3.57
CA ARG A 23 -1.55 26.56 4.21
C ARG A 23 -1.03 25.52 5.18
N GLU A 24 -0.03 24.75 4.78
CA GLU A 24 0.57 23.72 5.63
C GLU A 24 1.32 24.30 6.81
N ARG A 25 1.99 25.45 6.64
CA ARG A 25 2.61 26.20 7.73
C ARG A 25 1.57 26.60 8.79
N HIS A 26 0.37 26.99 8.37
CA HIS A 26 -0.71 27.31 9.32
C HIS A 26 -1.12 26.08 10.14
N TYR A 27 -1.30 24.91 9.50
CA TYR A 27 -1.62 23.67 10.21
C TYR A 27 -0.48 23.24 11.14
N PHE A 28 0.76 23.36 10.69
CA PHE A 28 1.94 23.06 11.50
C PHE A 28 2.00 23.95 12.75
N ASN A 29 1.80 25.24 12.62
CA ASN A 29 1.77 26.15 13.76
C ASN A 29 0.64 25.79 14.74
N SER A 30 -0.53 25.41 14.25
CA SER A 30 -1.63 24.95 15.10
C SER A 30 -1.30 23.66 15.85
N LEU A 31 -0.52 22.74 15.25
CA LEU A 31 -0.02 21.56 15.96
C LEU A 31 1.04 21.93 17.01
N CYS A 32 1.90 22.90 16.74
CA CYS A 32 2.85 23.41 17.75
C CYS A 32 2.09 23.97 18.97
N GLU A 33 1.03 24.75 18.77
CA GLU A 33 0.16 25.24 19.85
C GLU A 33 -0.48 24.09 20.63
N PHE A 34 -0.98 23.05 19.92
CA PHE A 34 -1.54 21.86 20.53
C PHE A 34 -0.53 21.19 21.45
N PHE A 35 0.69 20.92 20.98
CA PHE A 35 1.73 20.25 21.78
C PHE A 35 2.25 21.12 22.93
N GLN A 36 2.32 22.43 22.76
CA GLN A 36 2.76 23.36 23.81
C GLN A 36 1.75 23.47 24.96
N LYS A 37 0.44 23.43 24.63
CA LYS A 37 -0.64 23.57 25.62
C LYS A 37 -1.10 22.25 26.22
N SER A 38 -0.76 21.15 25.59
CA SER A 38 -1.07 19.82 26.08
C SER A 38 0.02 19.37 27.05
N SER A 39 -0.33 19.13 28.31
CA SER A 39 0.58 18.62 29.33
C SER A 39 0.95 17.16 29.09
N HIS A 40 1.37 16.83 27.88
CA HIS A 40 1.78 15.47 27.56
C HIS A 40 3.19 15.21 28.08
N GLN A 41 3.35 14.09 28.79
CA GLN A 41 4.66 13.62 29.28
C GLN A 41 5.42 12.86 28.18
N GLU A 42 4.80 12.64 27.03
CA GLU A 42 5.39 11.92 25.92
C GLU A 42 6.42 12.77 25.18
N ASN A 43 7.61 12.21 25.00
CA ASN A 43 8.72 12.89 24.29
C ASN A 43 8.68 12.62 22.77
N SER A 44 7.91 11.65 22.33
CA SER A 44 7.82 11.25 20.91
C SER A 44 6.38 10.93 20.50
N LEU A 45 6.07 11.19 19.22
CA LEU A 45 4.81 10.72 18.60
C LEU A 45 4.73 9.19 18.50
N LEU A 46 5.86 8.50 18.67
CA LEU A 46 5.95 7.04 18.64
C LEU A 46 5.55 6.38 19.98
N ASP A 47 5.45 7.17 21.06
CA ASP A 47 5.16 6.65 22.40
C ASP A 47 3.71 6.19 22.57
N ARG A 48 2.81 6.60 21.64
CA ARG A 48 1.39 6.26 21.66
C ARG A 48 0.86 5.95 20.26
N GLU A 49 -0.24 5.19 20.21
CA GLU A 49 -0.93 4.87 18.97
C GLU A 49 -1.55 6.09 18.29
N LYS A 50 -1.73 6.00 16.98
CA LYS A 50 -2.33 7.05 16.14
C LYS A 50 -3.68 7.55 16.70
N ASP A 51 -4.54 6.63 17.12
CA ASP A 51 -5.89 6.96 17.59
C ASP A 51 -5.86 7.77 18.89
N PHE A 52 -4.89 7.52 19.77
CA PHE A 52 -4.66 8.34 20.96
C PHE A 52 -4.40 9.80 20.57
N TRP A 53 -3.45 10.04 19.67
CA TRP A 53 -3.08 11.40 19.24
C TRP A 53 -4.23 12.13 18.55
N ILE A 54 -4.99 11.43 17.69
CA ILE A 54 -6.15 12.02 17.00
C ILE A 54 -7.25 12.38 18.01
N LYS A 55 -7.49 11.55 19.01
CA LYS A 55 -8.45 11.84 20.09
C LYS A 55 -8.03 13.08 20.88
N GLN A 56 -6.77 13.19 21.26
CA GLN A 56 -6.24 14.35 21.98
C GLN A 56 -6.36 15.64 21.15
N LEU A 57 -5.99 15.59 19.87
CA LEU A 57 -6.14 16.75 18.98
C LEU A 57 -7.61 17.19 18.86
N LYS A 58 -8.56 16.25 18.72
CA LYS A 58 -9.99 16.57 18.65
C LYS A 58 -10.48 17.24 19.93
N MET A 59 -10.08 16.72 21.09
CA MET A 59 -10.42 17.33 22.39
C MET A 59 -9.88 18.76 22.50
N TRP A 60 -8.62 18.96 22.15
CA TRP A 60 -8.00 20.29 22.14
C TRP A 60 -8.71 21.23 21.15
N MET A 61 -9.09 20.74 19.97
CA MET A 61 -9.84 21.55 18.99
C MET A 61 -11.20 22.03 19.57
N ILE A 62 -11.95 21.12 20.22
CA ILE A 62 -13.23 21.46 20.88
C ILE A 62 -13.01 22.54 21.95
N GLN A 63 -12.02 22.36 22.82
CA GLN A 63 -11.70 23.30 23.90
C GLN A 63 -11.30 24.70 23.38
N ASN A 64 -10.72 24.76 22.18
CA ASN A 64 -10.34 26.01 21.53
C ASN A 64 -11.36 26.51 20.50
N GLY A 65 -12.60 26.01 20.52
CA GLY A 65 -13.68 26.45 19.63
C GLY A 65 -13.47 26.14 18.14
N ARG A 66 -12.60 25.18 17.81
CA ARG A 66 -12.29 24.82 16.43
C ARG A 66 -13.22 23.69 15.94
N ALA A 67 -13.77 23.82 14.74
CA ALA A 67 -14.66 22.82 14.16
C ALA A 67 -13.91 21.53 13.81
N LEU A 68 -14.53 20.37 14.12
CA LEU A 68 -13.98 19.05 13.77
C LEU A 68 -14.27 18.62 12.32
N THR A 69 -15.27 19.23 11.73
CA THR A 69 -15.75 18.91 10.38
C THR A 69 -15.89 20.16 9.54
N LYS A 70 -15.84 20.00 8.23
CA LYS A 70 -16.13 21.07 7.26
C LYS A 70 -17.20 20.58 6.29
N HIS A 71 -18.23 21.37 6.11
CA HIS A 71 -19.23 21.15 5.07
C HIS A 71 -18.62 21.55 3.71
N LYS A 72 -18.73 20.68 2.74
CA LYS A 72 -18.33 20.94 1.37
C LYS A 72 -19.54 20.74 0.46
N VAL A 73 -19.91 21.82 -0.21
CA VAL A 73 -20.90 21.79 -1.27
C VAL A 73 -20.17 21.44 -2.57
N THR A 74 -20.55 20.34 -3.20
CA THR A 74 -20.04 19.97 -4.53
C THR A 74 -20.92 20.57 -5.61
N ASN A 75 -20.38 20.74 -6.84
CA ASN A 75 -21.09 21.34 -7.98
C ASN A 75 -22.39 20.60 -8.39
N ILE A 76 -22.68 19.44 -7.77
CA ILE A 76 -23.86 18.59 -8.02
C ILE A 76 -24.84 18.67 -6.84
N GLN A 77 -24.88 19.75 -6.07
CA GLN A 77 -25.76 19.96 -4.92
C GLN A 77 -25.74 18.84 -3.83
N THR A 78 -24.71 18.00 -3.80
CA THR A 78 -24.52 17.04 -2.72
C THR A 78 -23.67 17.68 -1.63
N GLU A 79 -24.26 17.79 -0.44
CA GLU A 79 -23.51 18.19 0.75
C GLU A 79 -22.73 16.99 1.29
N SER A 80 -21.43 17.15 1.44
CA SER A 80 -20.57 16.17 2.11
C SER A 80 -19.92 16.77 3.35
N VAL A 81 -19.88 16.01 4.42
CA VAL A 81 -19.18 16.38 5.65
C VAL A 81 -17.80 15.76 5.63
N GLU A 82 -16.77 16.61 5.54
CA GLU A 82 -15.37 16.16 5.55
C GLU A 82 -14.75 16.45 6.94
N LYS A 83 -13.78 15.63 7.34
CA LYS A 83 -12.94 15.93 8.52
C LYS A 83 -12.25 17.27 8.33
N ALA A 84 -12.08 18.04 9.41
CA ALA A 84 -11.32 19.28 9.39
C ALA A 84 -9.92 19.09 8.80
N ALA A 85 -9.45 20.08 8.06
CA ALA A 85 -8.17 20.00 7.35
C ALA A 85 -6.98 19.79 8.30
N LEU A 86 -7.03 20.34 9.53
CA LEU A 86 -6.02 20.13 10.55
C LEU A 86 -5.94 18.66 10.99
N ILE A 87 -7.08 17.98 11.15
CA ILE A 87 -7.12 16.57 11.51
C ILE A 87 -6.49 15.74 10.40
N ARG A 88 -6.86 15.98 9.13
CA ARG A 88 -6.29 15.28 7.97
C ARG A 88 -4.78 15.50 7.83
N TYR A 89 -4.33 16.73 8.09
CA TYR A 89 -2.91 17.07 8.08
C TYR A 89 -2.16 16.30 9.16
N PHE A 90 -2.70 16.22 10.38
CA PHE A 90 -2.08 15.51 11.48
C PHE A 90 -2.12 13.97 11.27
N GLU A 91 -3.24 13.42 10.76
CA GLU A 91 -3.31 12.01 10.35
C GLU A 91 -2.19 11.64 9.37
N SER A 92 -1.97 12.47 8.35
CA SER A 92 -0.88 12.27 7.38
C SER A 92 0.51 12.37 7.99
N LEU A 93 0.71 13.29 8.97
CA LEU A 93 1.96 13.42 9.68
C LEU A 93 2.24 12.19 10.55
N LEU A 94 1.23 11.73 11.29
CA LEU A 94 1.34 10.52 12.12
C LEU A 94 1.62 9.28 11.26
N GLU A 95 0.91 9.08 10.16
CA GLU A 95 1.16 8.00 9.22
C GLU A 95 2.60 8.03 8.72
N PHE A 96 3.10 9.21 8.36
CA PHE A 96 4.47 9.37 7.91
C PHE A 96 5.50 9.07 9.03
N THR A 97 5.20 9.45 10.27
CA THR A 97 6.10 9.27 11.41
C THR A 97 6.09 7.83 11.92
N LEU A 98 4.89 7.25 12.09
CA LEU A 98 4.69 5.87 12.55
C LEU A 98 5.18 4.86 11.52
N ASP A 99 5.01 5.17 10.24
CA ASP A 99 5.45 4.33 9.13
C ASP A 99 7.00 4.29 8.97
N ARG A 100 7.72 5.23 9.60
CA ARG A 100 9.18 5.24 9.69
C ARG A 100 9.73 4.47 10.90
N SER A 101 8.87 4.13 11.88
CA SER A 101 9.29 3.25 12.96
C SER A 101 9.59 1.88 12.38
N GLU A 102 10.83 1.44 12.44
CA GLU A 102 11.49 0.15 12.26
C GLU A 102 10.72 -1.06 11.67
N THR A 103 9.44 -0.91 11.32
CA THR A 103 8.72 -1.96 10.60
C THR A 103 9.28 -2.03 9.19
N ASN A 104 10.02 -3.09 8.95
CA ASN A 104 10.51 -3.45 7.62
C ASN A 104 9.37 -3.27 6.60
N GLU A 105 9.52 -2.35 5.64
CA GLU A 105 8.51 -2.09 4.60
C GLU A 105 8.08 -3.39 3.90
N LEU A 106 8.97 -4.36 3.83
CA LEU A 106 8.75 -5.67 3.23
C LEU A 106 7.77 -6.55 4.02
N ALA A 107 7.61 -6.32 5.32
CA ALA A 107 6.63 -7.05 6.14
C ALA A 107 5.19 -6.55 5.95
N LYS A 108 5.00 -5.36 5.39
CA LYS A 108 3.67 -4.78 5.16
C LYS A 108 2.95 -5.42 3.98
N ASP A 109 1.62 -5.37 3.99
CA ASP A 109 0.80 -5.81 2.84
C ASP A 109 0.66 -4.77 1.74
N ILE A 110 1.05 -3.53 2.01
CA ILE A 110 1.16 -2.45 1.03
C ILE A 110 2.56 -1.88 1.11
N TRP A 111 3.34 -2.08 0.06
CA TRP A 111 4.68 -1.51 -0.03
C TRP A 111 4.65 -0.13 -0.66
N HIS A 112 5.27 0.83 0.00
CA HIS A 112 5.59 2.13 -0.58
C HIS A 112 6.92 2.02 -1.30
N LEU A 113 6.89 2.09 -2.63
CA LEU A 113 8.04 1.83 -3.50
C LEU A 113 9.25 2.73 -3.20
N GLU A 114 8.99 3.96 -2.78
CA GLU A 114 10.03 4.94 -2.40
C GLU A 114 10.77 4.58 -1.09
N ARG A 115 10.22 3.63 -0.30
CA ARG A 115 10.81 3.19 0.98
C ARG A 115 11.53 1.86 0.88
N LEU A 116 11.44 1.22 -0.28
CA LEU A 116 12.16 -0.01 -0.52
C LEU A 116 13.66 0.30 -0.71
N PRO A 117 14.56 -0.53 -0.17
CA PRO A 117 16.01 -0.37 -0.32
C PRO A 117 16.46 -0.84 -1.72
N LEU A 118 15.79 -0.38 -2.79
CA LEU A 118 16.02 -0.79 -4.17
C LEU A 118 15.98 0.41 -5.11
N ILE A 119 16.85 0.38 -6.12
CA ILE A 119 16.77 1.30 -7.26
C ILE A 119 15.80 0.70 -8.26
N LEU A 120 14.60 1.26 -8.32
CA LEU A 120 13.53 0.75 -9.16
C LEU A 120 13.62 1.27 -10.60
N ARG A 121 13.35 0.40 -11.55
CA ARG A 121 13.16 0.79 -12.97
C ARG A 121 11.76 1.38 -13.13
N THR A 122 11.68 2.70 -13.09
CA THR A 122 10.41 3.43 -13.21
C THR A 122 10.19 3.89 -14.65
N ASN A 123 8.92 3.84 -15.09
CA ASN A 123 8.51 4.50 -16.34
C ASN A 123 8.14 5.95 -16.00
N PRO A 124 8.75 6.96 -16.67
CA PRO A 124 8.43 8.37 -16.41
C PRO A 124 6.97 8.74 -16.67
N ILE A 125 6.27 7.99 -17.53
CA ILE A 125 4.88 8.26 -17.89
C ILE A 125 3.89 7.72 -16.85
N VAL A 126 4.23 6.60 -16.17
CA VAL A 126 3.34 5.92 -15.23
C VAL A 126 3.96 5.89 -13.84
N ASN A 127 3.50 6.78 -12.98
CA ASN A 127 4.03 6.92 -11.62
C ASN A 127 3.27 5.99 -10.65
N HIS A 128 3.73 4.76 -10.53
CA HIS A 128 3.24 3.83 -9.51
C HIS A 128 3.97 4.09 -8.19
N LYS A 129 3.21 4.28 -7.11
CA LYS A 129 3.77 4.58 -5.79
C LYS A 129 3.78 3.40 -4.85
N THR A 130 2.84 2.48 -5.04
CA THR A 130 2.63 1.36 -4.12
C THR A 130 2.40 0.05 -4.86
N LEU A 131 2.75 -1.05 -4.19
CA LEU A 131 2.30 -2.41 -4.50
C LEU A 131 1.38 -2.88 -3.37
N ASN A 132 0.22 -3.43 -3.71
CA ASN A 132 -0.78 -3.87 -2.76
C ASN A 132 -0.99 -5.39 -2.87
N PHE A 133 -0.60 -6.12 -1.83
CA PHE A 133 -0.68 -7.58 -1.75
C PHE A 133 -1.97 -8.09 -1.09
N ARG A 134 -2.84 -7.21 -0.58
CA ARG A 134 -4.10 -7.59 0.09
C ARG A 134 -5.08 -8.35 -0.79
N GLY A 135 -4.90 -8.29 -2.11
CA GLY A 135 -5.70 -9.08 -3.06
C GLY A 135 -5.39 -10.57 -3.01
N ILE A 136 -4.23 -10.97 -2.47
CA ILE A 136 -3.87 -12.37 -2.21
C ILE A 136 -4.49 -12.76 -0.88
N ARG A 137 -5.45 -13.69 -0.90
CA ARG A 137 -6.31 -14.00 0.24
C ARG A 137 -5.62 -14.90 1.27
N GLN A 138 -4.82 -15.87 0.81
CA GLN A 138 -4.07 -16.79 1.66
C GLN A 138 -2.83 -16.07 2.25
N PRO A 139 -2.68 -16.01 3.58
CA PRO A 139 -1.57 -15.29 4.22
C PRO A 139 -0.19 -15.84 3.84
N ASP A 140 -0.02 -17.15 3.81
CA ASP A 140 1.28 -17.77 3.54
C ASP A 140 1.67 -17.59 2.07
N ILE A 141 0.75 -17.80 1.12
CA ILE A 141 0.97 -17.49 -0.31
C ILE A 141 1.32 -16.01 -0.49
N ARG A 142 0.70 -15.12 0.28
CA ARG A 142 1.02 -13.68 0.23
C ARG A 142 2.47 -13.40 0.60
N GLU A 143 2.98 -14.03 1.65
CA GLU A 143 4.38 -13.87 2.07
C GLU A 143 5.35 -14.47 1.04
N GLU A 144 5.01 -15.62 0.46
CA GLU A 144 5.80 -16.24 -0.60
C GLU A 144 5.86 -15.34 -1.84
N VAL A 145 4.71 -14.79 -2.27
CA VAL A 145 4.62 -13.86 -3.39
C VAL A 145 5.39 -12.56 -3.11
N LYS A 146 5.34 -12.01 -1.89
CA LYS A 146 6.15 -10.84 -1.52
C LYS A 146 7.63 -11.08 -1.77
N LYS A 147 8.18 -12.24 -1.40
CA LYS A 147 9.59 -12.57 -1.64
C LYS A 147 9.91 -12.70 -3.14
N ALA A 148 9.05 -13.34 -3.92
CA ALA A 148 9.23 -13.44 -5.37
C ALA A 148 9.18 -12.07 -6.04
N ILE A 149 8.20 -11.24 -5.71
CA ILE A 149 8.05 -9.87 -6.23
C ILE A 149 9.25 -9.00 -5.82
N TYR A 150 9.76 -9.12 -4.60
CA TYR A 150 10.98 -8.42 -4.18
C TYR A 150 12.20 -8.83 -5.03
N HIS A 151 12.30 -10.11 -5.39
CA HIS A 151 13.35 -10.59 -6.28
C HIS A 151 13.21 -9.99 -7.68
N HIS A 152 12.00 -9.97 -8.25
CA HIS A 152 11.73 -9.42 -9.59
C HIS A 152 11.93 -7.90 -9.65
N LEU A 153 11.64 -7.16 -8.58
CA LEU A 153 11.85 -5.71 -8.51
C LEU A 153 13.31 -5.29 -8.76
N LYS A 154 14.28 -6.19 -8.55
CA LYS A 154 15.70 -5.91 -8.83
C LYS A 154 16.03 -5.85 -10.32
N THR A 155 15.26 -6.54 -11.16
CA THR A 155 15.59 -6.75 -12.57
C THR A 155 14.49 -6.33 -13.53
N GLU A 156 13.21 -6.38 -13.11
CA GLU A 156 12.08 -6.12 -13.99
C GLU A 156 11.51 -4.71 -13.85
N ALA A 157 10.81 -4.28 -14.91
CA ALA A 157 10.09 -3.02 -14.90
C ALA A 157 8.83 -3.12 -14.03
N LEU A 158 8.49 -2.04 -13.33
CA LEU A 158 7.37 -1.96 -12.40
C LEU A 158 5.99 -2.30 -13.03
N GLY A 159 5.82 -2.02 -14.33
CA GLY A 159 4.61 -2.41 -15.08
C GLY A 159 4.46 -3.93 -15.24
N SER A 160 5.60 -4.67 -15.36
CA SER A 160 5.61 -6.14 -15.36
C SER A 160 5.20 -6.69 -14.01
N ILE A 161 5.81 -6.18 -12.94
CA ILE A 161 5.51 -6.54 -11.56
C ILE A 161 4.03 -6.39 -11.23
N LYS A 162 3.40 -5.30 -11.67
CA LYS A 162 1.96 -5.10 -11.45
C LYS A 162 1.09 -6.12 -12.17
N ARG A 163 1.49 -6.56 -13.36
CA ARG A 163 0.79 -7.63 -14.07
C ARG A 163 0.95 -8.97 -13.35
N GLU A 164 2.14 -9.26 -12.83
CA GLU A 164 2.38 -10.45 -12.01
C GLU A 164 1.49 -10.46 -10.76
N LEU A 165 1.44 -9.34 -10.05
CA LEU A 165 0.59 -9.20 -8.87
C LEU A 165 -0.90 -9.32 -9.23
N SER A 166 -1.32 -8.79 -10.38
CA SER A 166 -2.69 -8.94 -10.89
C SER A 166 -3.02 -10.41 -11.19
N ALA A 167 -2.10 -11.14 -11.82
CA ALA A 167 -2.28 -12.57 -12.13
C ALA A 167 -2.37 -13.39 -10.84
N MET A 168 -1.50 -13.13 -9.85
CA MET A 168 -1.55 -13.78 -8.55
C MET A 168 -2.84 -13.46 -7.77
N ASN A 169 -3.36 -12.25 -7.84
CA ASN A 169 -4.64 -11.90 -7.21
C ASN A 169 -5.81 -12.70 -7.81
N LYS A 170 -5.84 -12.87 -9.14
CA LYS A 170 -6.85 -13.69 -9.83
C LYS A 170 -6.74 -15.16 -9.42
N PHE A 171 -5.52 -15.68 -9.38
CA PHE A 171 -5.27 -17.05 -8.99
C PHE A 171 -5.62 -17.32 -7.52
N SER A 172 -5.20 -16.42 -6.62
CA SER A 172 -5.55 -16.50 -5.19
C SER A 172 -7.07 -16.46 -4.95
N LYS A 173 -7.79 -15.61 -5.71
CA LYS A 173 -9.26 -15.60 -5.65
C LYS A 173 -9.84 -16.94 -6.06
N TYR A 174 -9.35 -17.54 -7.14
CA TYR A 174 -9.77 -18.86 -7.60
C TYR A 174 -9.50 -19.96 -6.54
N LEU A 175 -8.30 -19.96 -5.94
CA LEU A 175 -7.96 -20.90 -4.88
C LEU A 175 -8.91 -20.76 -3.68
N ASP A 176 -9.23 -19.56 -3.26
CA ASP A 176 -10.15 -19.30 -2.15
C ASP A 176 -11.57 -19.86 -2.43
N GLU A 177 -12.04 -19.73 -3.69
CA GLU A 177 -13.38 -20.14 -4.11
C GLU A 177 -13.51 -21.64 -4.39
N LYS A 178 -12.46 -22.29 -4.90
CA LYS A 178 -12.50 -23.69 -5.38
C LYS A 178 -11.63 -24.66 -4.56
N HIS A 179 -10.56 -24.14 -3.96
CA HIS A 179 -9.54 -24.92 -3.26
C HIS A 179 -9.18 -24.27 -1.93
N SER A 180 -10.17 -23.96 -1.10
CA SER A 180 -10.02 -23.19 0.16
C SER A 180 -9.09 -23.85 1.20
N LYS A 181 -8.71 -25.11 1.01
CA LYS A 181 -7.76 -25.82 1.87
C LYS A 181 -6.30 -25.47 1.57
N ILE A 182 -6.01 -24.97 0.38
CA ILE A 182 -4.66 -24.61 -0.04
C ILE A 182 -4.25 -23.33 0.68
N SER A 183 -3.16 -23.41 1.44
CA SER A 183 -2.62 -22.29 2.22
C SER A 183 -1.26 -21.81 1.72
N THR A 184 -0.46 -22.69 1.10
CA THR A 184 0.90 -22.42 0.61
C THR A 184 1.04 -22.74 -0.87
N CYS A 185 2.05 -22.17 -1.54
CA CYS A 185 2.33 -22.49 -2.93
C CYS A 185 2.87 -23.93 -3.11
N GLU A 186 3.42 -24.54 -2.07
CA GLU A 186 3.89 -25.92 -2.10
C GLU A 186 2.77 -26.92 -2.45
N GLU A 187 1.53 -26.61 -2.05
CA GLU A 187 0.35 -27.46 -2.28
C GLU A 187 -0.23 -27.32 -3.68
N ILE A 188 0.30 -26.41 -4.51
CA ILE A 188 -0.19 -26.19 -5.87
C ILE A 188 0.39 -27.24 -6.81
N ASP A 189 -0.47 -28.05 -7.38
CA ASP A 189 -0.12 -29.02 -8.38
C ASP A 189 -0.56 -28.62 -9.81
N ARG A 190 -0.23 -29.48 -10.78
CA ARG A 190 -0.57 -29.25 -12.18
C ARG A 190 -2.08 -29.27 -12.43
N GLU A 191 -2.80 -30.14 -11.73
CA GLU A 191 -4.25 -30.27 -11.88
C GLU A 191 -4.96 -28.96 -11.51
N ILE A 192 -4.55 -28.30 -10.42
CA ILE A 192 -5.07 -27.01 -9.98
C ILE A 192 -4.83 -25.92 -11.04
N ILE A 193 -3.64 -25.92 -11.66
CA ILE A 193 -3.33 -24.96 -12.75
C ILE A 193 -4.20 -25.22 -13.98
N GLU A 194 -4.40 -26.48 -14.37
CA GLU A 194 -5.25 -26.86 -15.51
C GLU A 194 -6.72 -26.46 -15.26
N GLN A 195 -7.22 -26.69 -14.06
CA GLN A 195 -8.57 -26.28 -13.66
C GLN A 195 -8.73 -24.74 -13.63
N PHE A 196 -7.72 -24.03 -13.15
CA PHE A 196 -7.69 -22.56 -13.20
C PHE A 196 -7.73 -22.03 -14.63
N LEU A 197 -6.99 -22.67 -15.55
CA LEU A 197 -7.01 -22.38 -16.98
C LEU A 197 -8.40 -22.51 -17.60
N ILE A 198 -9.10 -23.58 -17.25
CA ILE A 198 -10.48 -23.83 -17.72
C ILE A 198 -11.40 -22.73 -17.16
N ASN A 199 -11.28 -22.41 -15.87
CA ASN A 199 -12.09 -21.39 -15.23
C ASN A 199 -11.92 -20.01 -15.88
N ILE A 200 -10.68 -19.58 -16.12
CA ILE A 200 -10.42 -18.28 -16.79
C ILE A 200 -11.01 -18.26 -18.21
N LYS A 201 -10.89 -19.35 -18.97
CA LYS A 201 -11.44 -19.40 -20.32
C LYS A 201 -12.96 -19.26 -20.33
N VAL A 202 -13.64 -19.84 -19.36
CA VAL A 202 -15.10 -19.74 -19.22
C VAL A 202 -15.50 -18.30 -18.83
N GLU A 203 -14.79 -17.69 -17.89
CA GLU A 203 -15.12 -16.34 -17.41
C GLU A 203 -14.81 -15.21 -18.41
N SER A 204 -13.77 -15.38 -19.25
CA SER A 204 -13.22 -14.29 -20.08
C SER A 204 -13.70 -14.25 -21.52
N ASN A 205 -14.65 -15.09 -21.94
CA ASN A 205 -15.12 -15.16 -23.33
C ASN A 205 -14.00 -15.13 -24.41
N GLY A 206 -12.84 -15.71 -24.10
CA GLY A 206 -11.75 -15.88 -25.09
C GLY A 206 -10.84 -14.66 -25.32
N GLY A 207 -10.77 -13.70 -24.41
CA GLY A 207 -9.91 -12.51 -24.57
C GLY A 207 -8.41 -12.81 -24.57
N ASN A 208 -7.63 -12.01 -25.34
CA ASN A 208 -6.17 -12.14 -25.50
C ASN A 208 -5.34 -11.99 -24.19
N GLY A 209 -5.94 -11.53 -23.08
CA GLY A 209 -5.26 -11.32 -21.81
C GLY A 209 -4.90 -12.59 -21.03
N ILE A 210 -5.55 -13.74 -21.34
CA ILE A 210 -5.34 -14.99 -20.60
C ILE A 210 -3.89 -15.48 -20.70
N ARG A 211 -3.31 -15.42 -21.90
CA ARG A 211 -1.93 -15.86 -22.12
C ARG A 211 -0.92 -15.03 -21.34
N ASP A 212 -1.11 -13.70 -21.27
CA ASP A 212 -0.23 -12.82 -20.49
C ASP A 212 -0.35 -13.11 -18.99
N ASP A 213 -1.58 -13.24 -18.47
CA ASP A 213 -1.82 -13.60 -17.07
C ASP A 213 -1.13 -14.91 -16.68
N LEU A 214 -1.20 -15.93 -17.55
CA LEU A 214 -0.55 -17.21 -17.31
C LEU A 214 0.98 -17.14 -17.32
N LEU A 215 1.55 -16.41 -18.28
CA LEU A 215 2.99 -16.19 -18.30
C LEU A 215 3.46 -15.46 -17.04
N LYS A 216 2.66 -14.50 -16.56
CA LYS A 216 2.96 -13.77 -15.34
C LYS A 216 2.81 -14.62 -14.08
N LEU A 217 1.76 -15.43 -14.00
CA LEU A 217 1.58 -16.41 -12.93
C LEU A 217 2.73 -17.40 -12.89
N ARG A 218 3.09 -17.98 -14.04
CA ARG A 218 4.23 -18.89 -14.20
C ARG A 218 5.51 -18.29 -13.65
N ASN A 219 5.88 -17.06 -14.05
CA ASN A 219 7.09 -16.38 -13.60
C ASN A 219 7.16 -16.31 -12.07
N VAL A 220 6.05 -15.94 -11.43
CA VAL A 220 5.98 -15.83 -9.97
C VAL A 220 6.13 -17.21 -9.30
N LEU A 221 5.38 -18.22 -9.75
CA LEU A 221 5.42 -19.57 -9.16
C LEU A 221 6.78 -20.25 -9.37
N GLU A 222 7.41 -20.10 -10.54
CA GLU A 222 8.78 -20.60 -10.79
C GLU A 222 9.80 -19.93 -9.86
N THR A 223 9.62 -18.64 -9.58
CA THR A 223 10.52 -17.92 -8.67
C THR A 223 10.31 -18.34 -7.23
N ILE A 224 9.05 -18.55 -6.80
CA ILE A 224 8.73 -19.13 -5.49
C ILE A 224 9.36 -20.52 -5.38
N GLY A 225 9.21 -21.37 -6.41
CA GLY A 225 9.81 -22.69 -6.45
C GLY A 225 11.34 -22.68 -6.25
N LYS A 226 12.02 -21.68 -6.81
CA LYS A 226 13.48 -21.51 -6.63
C LYS A 226 13.85 -20.96 -5.25
N ILE A 227 13.04 -20.06 -4.67
CA ILE A 227 13.33 -19.42 -3.36
C ILE A 227 13.10 -20.40 -2.21
N TYR A 228 12.06 -21.22 -2.31
CA TYR A 228 11.64 -22.13 -1.24
C TYR A 228 12.00 -23.61 -1.48
N ASP A 229 12.72 -23.89 -2.56
CA ASP A 229 13.09 -25.24 -2.98
C ASP A 229 11.87 -26.18 -3.22
N PHE A 230 10.87 -25.65 -3.95
CA PHE A 230 9.70 -26.40 -4.41
C PHE A 230 9.87 -26.79 -5.89
N PRO A 231 10.61 -27.87 -6.23
CA PRO A 231 11.01 -28.17 -7.61
C PRO A 231 9.84 -28.47 -8.55
N HIS A 232 8.70 -28.91 -8.03
CA HIS A 232 7.50 -29.17 -8.82
C HIS A 232 6.92 -27.89 -9.43
N LEU A 233 7.01 -26.73 -8.73
CA LEU A 233 6.50 -25.45 -9.24
C LEU A 233 7.20 -24.98 -10.51
N THR A 234 8.44 -25.40 -10.75
CA THR A 234 9.19 -25.07 -11.98
C THR A 234 8.77 -25.93 -13.18
N LYS A 235 7.92 -26.96 -12.97
CA LYS A 235 7.47 -27.91 -13.98
C LYS A 235 5.95 -27.92 -14.19
N LEU A 236 5.24 -26.97 -13.60
CA LEU A 236 3.77 -26.90 -13.67
C LEU A 236 3.23 -26.53 -15.05
N PHE A 237 4.00 -25.78 -15.83
CA PHE A 237 3.59 -25.18 -17.12
C PHE A 237 4.31 -25.82 -18.30
#